data_0505fadb7b20d0f7b6b799d71df9466d
#
_entry.id   0505fadb7b20d0f7b6b799d71df9466d
#
_cell.length_a   1.000
_cell.length_b   1.000
_cell.length_c   1.000
_cell.angle_alpha   90.00
_cell.angle_beta   90.00
_cell.angle_gamma   90.00
#
_symmetry.space_group_name_H-M   'P 1'
#
loop_
_entity.id
_entity.type
_entity.pdbx_description
1 polymer ?
#
loop_
_entity_poly.entity_id
_entity_poly.type
_entity_poly.pdbx_seq_one_letter_code
_entity_poly.pdbx_strand_id
1 'polypeptide(L)'
;MDLAYAYPKSRFEPATVINLNSSEERARLSPSAVKGFFNIADKWKIKDEQARELLGGLPSSSFYELKKNPNKTLDVDRITRISYLVGIYKALHILYGNELADNWVKMPNQNRVFNGASPIEYMEAGGIVAMQSVRVLLDARRGGI
;
A
#
# COMPACT_ATOMS: atom_id res chain seq x y z
N MET A 1 5.04 0.38 16.77
CA MET A 1 4.56 1.51 15.96
C MET A 1 3.94 0.98 14.68
N ASP A 2 2.77 1.47 14.34
CA ASP A 2 2.08 1.13 13.11
C ASP A 2 2.72 1.90 11.95
N LEU A 3 2.75 1.29 10.75
CA LEU A 3 3.21 1.96 9.51
C LEU A 3 2.44 3.26 9.22
N ALA A 4 1.22 3.38 9.73
CA ALA A 4 0.43 4.59 9.61
C ALA A 4 1.17 5.83 10.10
N TYR A 5 2.05 5.68 11.09
CA TYR A 5 2.80 6.79 11.64
C TYR A 5 4.01 7.20 10.79
N ALA A 6 4.32 6.46 9.72
CA ALA A 6 5.35 6.85 8.77
C ALA A 6 4.88 8.00 7.86
N TYR A 7 3.59 8.32 7.86
CA TYR A 7 3.00 9.35 7.02
C TYR A 7 2.47 10.50 7.87
N PRO A 8 2.60 11.74 7.40
CA PRO A 8 2.04 12.87 8.15
C PRO A 8 0.52 12.78 8.21
N LYS A 9 -0.05 13.16 9.33
CA LYS A 9 -1.50 13.21 9.53
C LYS A 9 -2.13 14.38 8.82
N SER A 10 -1.35 15.41 8.56
CA SER A 10 -1.73 16.56 7.75
C SER A 10 -0.49 17.04 7.00
N ARG A 11 -0.68 17.92 6.02
CA ARG A 11 0.45 18.45 5.24
C ARG A 11 1.40 19.32 6.05
N PHE A 12 0.98 19.75 7.24
CA PHE A 12 1.80 20.58 8.11
C PHE A 12 2.60 19.79 9.15
N GLU A 13 2.30 18.50 9.29
CA GLU A 13 3.03 17.64 10.21
C GLU A 13 4.20 16.96 9.48
N PRO A 14 5.41 17.00 10.05
CA PRO A 14 6.51 16.25 9.46
C PRO A 14 6.24 14.75 9.58
N ALA A 15 6.60 14.00 8.54
CA ALA A 15 6.52 12.54 8.57
C ALA A 15 7.54 11.98 9.54
N THR A 16 7.17 10.93 10.27
CA THR A 16 8.12 10.19 11.08
C THR A 16 9.10 9.44 10.17
N VAL A 17 10.39 9.66 10.38
CA VAL A 17 11.41 8.97 9.60
C VAL A 17 11.61 7.57 10.17
N ILE A 18 11.41 6.56 9.33
CA ILE A 18 11.62 5.16 9.67
C ILE A 18 12.71 4.60 8.77
N ASN A 19 13.75 4.03 9.38
CA ASN A 19 14.84 3.42 8.63
C ASN A 19 14.49 1.98 8.25
N LEU A 20 13.91 1.79 7.08
CA LEU A 20 13.52 0.47 6.58
C LEU A 20 14.71 -0.41 6.20
N ASN A 21 15.93 0.14 6.17
CA ASN A 21 17.14 -0.67 5.96
C ASN A 21 17.58 -1.37 7.25
N SER A 22 17.09 -0.92 8.40
CA SER A 22 17.37 -1.58 9.68
C SER A 22 16.52 -2.84 9.82
N SER A 23 17.16 -3.98 10.00
CA SER A 23 16.45 -5.25 10.20
C SER A 23 15.60 -5.24 11.49
N GLU A 24 16.07 -4.52 12.52
CA GLU A 24 15.33 -4.37 13.78
C GLU A 24 14.03 -3.60 13.55
N GLU A 25 14.09 -2.50 12.78
CA GLU A 25 12.91 -1.72 12.45
C GLU A 25 11.93 -2.54 11.61
N ARG A 26 12.44 -3.28 10.62
CA ARG A 26 11.58 -4.15 9.81
C ARG A 26 10.92 -5.24 10.65
N ALA A 27 11.69 -5.87 11.55
CA ALA A 27 11.13 -6.90 12.44
C ALA A 27 10.01 -6.35 13.31
N ARG A 28 10.18 -5.13 13.81
CA ARG A 28 9.19 -4.47 14.64
C ARG A 28 7.91 -4.13 13.87
N LEU A 29 8.06 -3.68 12.62
CA LEU A 29 6.94 -3.21 11.80
C LEU A 29 6.23 -4.31 11.00
N SER A 30 6.92 -5.42 10.72
CA SER A 30 6.41 -6.47 9.83
C SER A 30 5.06 -7.04 10.24
N PRO A 31 4.81 -7.41 11.51
CA PRO A 31 3.52 -7.98 11.88
C PRO A 31 2.35 -7.06 11.56
N SER A 32 2.48 -5.79 11.90
CA SER A 32 1.47 -4.78 11.60
C SER A 32 1.30 -4.56 10.11
N ALA A 33 2.41 -4.51 9.37
CA ALA A 33 2.41 -4.33 7.92
C ALA A 33 1.69 -5.50 7.22
N VAL A 34 2.01 -6.73 7.59
CA VAL A 34 1.41 -7.92 6.99
C VAL A 34 -0.09 -7.96 7.25
N LYS A 35 -0.50 -7.72 8.49
CA LYS A 35 -1.93 -7.70 8.86
C LYS A 35 -2.65 -6.59 8.09
N GLY A 36 -2.05 -5.41 8.00
CA GLY A 36 -2.60 -4.28 7.25
C GLY A 36 -2.76 -4.61 5.78
N PHE A 37 -1.78 -5.24 5.17
CA PHE A 37 -1.84 -5.64 3.77
C PHE A 37 -2.98 -6.61 3.50
N PHE A 38 -3.12 -7.67 4.28
CA PHE A 38 -4.19 -8.64 4.08
C PHE A 38 -5.57 -8.04 4.34
N ASN A 39 -5.68 -7.13 5.29
CA ASN A 39 -6.91 -6.39 5.52
C ASN A 39 -7.29 -5.54 4.30
N ILE A 40 -6.32 -4.83 3.73
CA ILE A 40 -6.53 -4.02 2.53
C ILE A 40 -6.93 -4.90 1.34
N ALA A 41 -6.25 -6.02 1.14
CA ALA A 41 -6.56 -6.96 0.06
C ALA A 41 -8.00 -7.48 0.18
N ASP A 42 -8.43 -7.76 1.40
CA ASP A 42 -9.81 -8.18 1.67
C ASP A 42 -10.82 -7.07 1.38
N LYS A 43 -10.55 -5.85 1.84
CA LYS A 43 -11.40 -4.69 1.59
C LYS A 43 -11.51 -4.35 0.11
N TRP A 44 -10.42 -4.49 -0.63
CA TRP A 44 -10.40 -4.28 -2.07
C TRP A 44 -10.97 -5.47 -2.84
N LYS A 45 -11.19 -6.61 -2.18
CA LYS A 45 -11.72 -7.83 -2.80
C LYS A 45 -10.89 -8.27 -4.00
N ILE A 46 -9.58 -8.20 -3.86
CA ILE A 46 -8.66 -8.64 -4.91
C ILE A 46 -8.32 -10.12 -4.72
N LYS A 47 -7.99 -10.77 -5.83
CA LYS A 47 -7.60 -12.18 -5.83
C LYS A 47 -6.20 -12.35 -5.27
N ASP A 48 -5.89 -13.55 -4.79
CA ASP A 48 -4.56 -13.87 -4.26
C ASP A 48 -3.46 -13.61 -5.29
N GLU A 49 -3.70 -13.88 -6.57
CA GLU A 49 -2.75 -13.60 -7.64
C GLU A 49 -2.42 -12.11 -7.73
N GLN A 50 -3.43 -11.25 -7.64
CA GLN A 50 -3.24 -9.80 -7.65
C GLN A 50 -2.49 -9.33 -6.41
N ALA A 51 -2.84 -9.87 -5.25
CA ALA A 51 -2.16 -9.56 -4.00
C ALA A 51 -0.68 -9.94 -4.06
N ARG A 52 -0.36 -11.09 -4.64
CA ARG A 52 1.02 -11.54 -4.82
C ARG A 52 1.79 -10.61 -5.76
N GLU A 53 1.16 -10.14 -6.83
CA GLU A 53 1.77 -9.18 -7.76
C GLU A 53 2.06 -7.86 -7.08
N LEU A 54 1.15 -7.37 -6.26
CA LEU A 54 1.37 -6.15 -5.48
C LEU A 54 2.55 -6.29 -4.52
N LEU A 55 2.83 -7.50 -4.07
CA LEU A 55 4.01 -7.80 -3.23
C LEU A 55 5.27 -8.08 -4.04
N GLY A 56 5.25 -7.80 -5.34
CA GLY A 56 6.42 -7.95 -6.20
C GLY A 56 6.57 -9.34 -6.81
N GLY A 57 5.47 -10.05 -7.01
CA GLY A 57 5.49 -11.40 -7.57
C GLY A 57 5.88 -12.46 -6.54
N LEU A 58 5.41 -12.30 -5.31
CA LEU A 58 5.71 -13.25 -4.25
C LEU A 58 5.19 -14.64 -4.63
N PRO A 59 6.03 -15.71 -4.54
CA PRO A 59 5.58 -17.06 -4.85
C PRO A 59 4.42 -17.51 -3.96
N SER A 60 3.56 -18.37 -4.50
CA SER A 60 2.36 -18.86 -3.83
C SER A 60 2.67 -19.43 -2.44
N SER A 61 3.69 -20.27 -2.34
CA SER A 61 4.06 -20.88 -1.05
C SER A 61 4.46 -19.83 -0.02
N SER A 62 5.26 -18.85 -0.42
CA SER A 62 5.69 -17.75 0.45
C SER A 62 4.52 -16.88 0.87
N PHE A 63 3.58 -16.64 -0.05
CA PHE A 63 2.39 -15.84 0.21
C PHE A 63 1.50 -16.49 1.28
N TYR A 64 1.23 -17.79 1.14
CA TYR A 64 0.40 -18.50 2.12
C TYR A 64 1.11 -18.68 3.46
N GLU A 65 2.43 -18.86 3.44
CA GLU A 65 3.22 -18.89 4.68
C GLU A 65 3.12 -17.56 5.42
N LEU A 66 3.22 -16.45 4.70
CA LEU A 66 3.11 -15.11 5.27
C LEU A 66 1.71 -14.88 5.88
N LYS A 67 0.68 -15.40 5.21
CA LYS A 67 -0.71 -15.30 5.68
C LYS A 67 -0.92 -16.06 6.99
N LYS A 68 -0.27 -17.23 7.14
CA LYS A 68 -0.32 -18.04 8.35
C LYS A 68 0.51 -17.45 9.47
N ASN A 69 1.70 -16.92 9.13
CA ASN A 69 2.65 -16.41 10.12
C ASN A 69 3.03 -14.96 9.78
N PRO A 70 2.22 -13.98 10.22
CA PRO A 70 2.50 -12.58 9.93
C PRO A 70 3.68 -12.00 10.72
N ASN A 71 4.28 -12.78 11.62
CA ASN A 71 5.39 -12.30 12.45
C ASN A 71 6.76 -12.41 11.76
N LYS A 72 6.81 -12.98 10.56
CA LYS A 72 8.03 -13.07 9.79
C LYS A 72 8.51 -11.67 9.38
N THR A 73 9.82 -11.40 9.52
CA THR A 73 10.39 -10.12 9.10
C THR A 73 10.39 -10.01 7.58
N LEU A 74 9.82 -8.94 7.08
CA LEU A 74 9.79 -8.64 5.65
C LEU A 74 11.11 -8.00 5.21
N ASP A 75 11.49 -8.24 3.96
CA ASP A 75 12.60 -7.52 3.34
C ASP A 75 12.21 -6.08 3.01
N VAL A 76 13.20 -5.28 2.60
CA VAL A 76 12.99 -3.86 2.29
C VAL A 76 11.96 -3.67 1.19
N ASP A 77 12.03 -4.47 0.12
CA ASP A 77 11.12 -4.34 -1.02
C ASP A 77 9.66 -4.55 -0.60
N ARG A 78 9.36 -5.65 0.10
CA ARG A 78 7.98 -5.96 0.48
C ARG A 78 7.42 -4.97 1.47
N ILE A 79 8.19 -4.60 2.48
CA ILE A 79 7.71 -3.64 3.48
C ILE A 79 7.50 -2.25 2.86
N THR A 80 8.32 -1.86 1.88
CA THR A 80 8.15 -0.60 1.16
C THR A 80 6.86 -0.60 0.36
N ARG A 81 6.56 -1.68 -0.35
CA ARG A 81 5.31 -1.83 -1.10
C ARG A 81 4.10 -1.72 -0.20
N ILE A 82 4.11 -2.42 0.92
CA ILE A 82 3.02 -2.38 1.89
C ILE A 82 2.86 -0.97 2.46
N SER A 83 3.96 -0.30 2.75
CA SER A 83 3.96 1.07 3.25
C SER A 83 3.22 2.01 2.29
N TYR A 84 3.50 1.93 0.99
CA TYR A 84 2.77 2.73 0.00
C TYR A 84 1.29 2.36 -0.04
N LEU A 85 0.97 1.07 -0.03
CA LEU A 85 -0.43 0.62 -0.10
C LEU A 85 -1.24 1.07 1.12
N VAL A 86 -0.65 1.02 2.30
CA VAL A 86 -1.30 1.52 3.53
C VAL A 86 -1.57 3.03 3.41
N GLY A 87 -0.59 3.78 2.93
CA GLY A 87 -0.76 5.22 2.73
C GLY A 87 -1.82 5.56 1.69
N ILE A 88 -1.85 4.81 0.59
CA ILE A 88 -2.87 4.96 -0.45
C ILE A 88 -4.26 4.66 0.10
N TYR A 89 -4.41 3.55 0.83
CA TYR A 89 -5.67 3.16 1.45
C TYR A 89 -6.21 4.27 2.36
N LYS A 90 -5.36 4.80 3.23
CA LYS A 90 -5.75 5.88 4.14
C LYS A 90 -6.14 7.15 3.40
N ALA A 91 -5.36 7.53 2.40
CA ALA A 91 -5.63 8.72 1.61
C ALA A 91 -6.99 8.60 0.91
N LEU A 92 -7.30 7.45 0.33
CA LEU A 92 -8.57 7.21 -0.34
C LEU A 92 -9.75 7.32 0.62
N HIS A 93 -9.63 6.76 1.82
CA HIS A 93 -10.71 6.82 2.81
C HIS A 93 -10.95 8.24 3.33
N ILE A 94 -9.90 9.05 3.42
CA ILE A 94 -10.03 10.46 3.77
C ILE A 94 -10.71 11.24 2.65
N LEU A 95 -10.36 10.97 1.39
CA LEU A 95 -10.87 11.71 0.24
C LEU A 95 -12.31 11.34 -0.12
N TYR A 96 -12.66 10.07 -0.08
CA TYR A 96 -13.89 9.57 -0.72
C TYR A 96 -14.84 8.84 0.23
N GLY A 97 -14.46 8.60 1.47
CA GLY A 97 -15.24 7.75 2.38
C GLY A 97 -15.08 6.27 2.06
N ASN A 98 -15.69 5.41 2.88
CA ASN A 98 -15.35 3.98 2.89
C ASN A 98 -15.73 3.25 1.60
N GLU A 99 -16.97 3.40 1.15
CA GLU A 99 -17.47 2.62 0.02
C GLU A 99 -16.78 2.99 -1.29
N LEU A 100 -16.73 4.27 -1.63
CA LEU A 100 -16.11 4.74 -2.86
C LEU A 100 -14.60 4.50 -2.84
N ALA A 101 -13.95 4.68 -1.69
CA ALA A 101 -12.53 4.45 -1.54
C ALA A 101 -12.14 3.01 -1.91
N ASP A 102 -12.90 2.02 -1.42
CA ASP A 102 -12.58 0.61 -1.68
C ASP A 102 -12.84 0.20 -3.13
N ASN A 103 -13.72 0.91 -3.84
CA ASN A 103 -14.01 0.63 -5.24
C ASN A 103 -13.09 1.39 -6.20
N TRP A 104 -12.55 2.52 -5.78
CA TRP A 104 -11.74 3.41 -6.62
C TRP A 104 -10.58 2.69 -7.29
N VAL A 105 -9.89 1.84 -6.57
CA VAL A 105 -8.68 1.16 -7.07
C VAL A 105 -8.97 0.17 -8.20
N LYS A 106 -10.20 -0.31 -8.31
CA LYS A 106 -10.59 -1.33 -9.29
C LYS A 106 -11.29 -0.76 -10.51
N MET A 107 -11.63 0.52 -10.50
CA MET A 107 -12.33 1.15 -11.60
C MET A 107 -11.34 1.76 -12.61
N PRO A 108 -11.59 1.62 -13.93
CA PRO A 108 -10.81 2.35 -14.92
C PRO A 108 -10.79 3.83 -14.59
N ASN A 109 -9.65 4.47 -14.75
CA ASN A 109 -9.46 5.85 -14.32
C ASN A 109 -9.02 6.73 -15.50
N GLN A 110 -9.69 7.88 -15.65
CA GLN A 110 -9.42 8.81 -16.73
C GLN A 110 -8.21 9.72 -16.47
N ASN A 111 -7.66 9.71 -15.26
CA ASN A 111 -6.45 10.47 -14.98
C ASN A 111 -5.31 9.97 -15.88
N ARG A 112 -4.52 10.92 -16.38
CA ARG A 112 -3.41 10.65 -17.31
C ARG A 112 -2.41 9.62 -16.78
N VAL A 113 -2.21 9.59 -15.48
CA VAL A 113 -1.30 8.64 -14.81
C VAL A 113 -1.67 7.20 -15.17
N PHE A 114 -2.98 6.88 -15.22
CA PHE A 114 -3.44 5.51 -15.39
C PHE A 114 -3.68 5.12 -16.85
N ASN A 115 -3.80 6.09 -17.73
CA ASN A 115 -4.02 5.84 -19.17
C ASN A 115 -5.19 4.87 -19.43
N GLY A 116 -6.28 5.02 -18.66
CA GLY A 116 -7.49 4.21 -18.81
C GLY A 116 -7.48 2.90 -18.02
N ALA A 117 -6.37 2.50 -17.44
CA ALA A 117 -6.31 1.32 -16.58
C ALA A 117 -6.89 1.63 -15.19
N SER A 118 -7.21 0.60 -14.44
CA SER A 118 -7.53 0.81 -13.04
C SER A 118 -6.25 1.08 -12.24
N PRO A 119 -6.34 1.82 -11.13
CA PRO A 119 -5.16 2.04 -10.28
C PRO A 119 -4.47 0.75 -9.85
N ILE A 120 -5.23 -0.31 -9.56
CA ILE A 120 -4.62 -1.57 -9.14
C ILE A 120 -3.83 -2.23 -10.28
N GLU A 121 -4.37 -2.24 -11.50
CA GLU A 121 -3.65 -2.76 -12.68
C GLU A 121 -2.37 -1.96 -12.92
N TYR A 122 -2.44 -0.65 -12.77
CA TYR A 122 -1.29 0.24 -12.92
C TYR A 122 -0.21 -0.09 -11.89
N MET A 123 -0.59 -0.30 -10.63
CA MET A 123 0.37 -0.64 -9.55
C MET A 123 0.93 -2.05 -9.68
N GLU A 124 0.12 -3.01 -10.12
CA GLU A 124 0.60 -4.38 -10.38
C GLU A 124 1.69 -4.38 -11.46
N ALA A 125 1.48 -3.64 -12.53
CA ALA A 125 2.42 -3.58 -13.64
C ALA A 125 3.66 -2.75 -13.32
N GLY A 126 3.49 -1.62 -12.64
CA GLY A 126 4.57 -0.66 -12.43
C GLY A 126 5.32 -0.77 -11.11
N GLY A 127 4.83 -1.57 -10.17
CA GLY A 127 5.50 -1.81 -8.89
C GLY A 127 5.63 -0.56 -8.02
N ILE A 128 6.75 -0.45 -7.33
CA ILE A 128 6.99 0.63 -6.36
C ILE A 128 6.88 2.01 -6.99
N VAL A 129 7.41 2.18 -8.20
CA VAL A 129 7.36 3.48 -8.90
C VAL A 129 5.91 3.89 -9.16
N ALA A 130 5.06 2.95 -9.58
CA ALA A 130 3.65 3.20 -9.80
C ALA A 130 2.93 3.51 -8.49
N MET A 131 3.22 2.79 -7.42
CA MET A 131 2.66 3.06 -6.09
C MET A 131 3.01 4.46 -5.61
N GLN A 132 4.26 4.87 -5.82
CA GLN A 132 4.70 6.22 -5.48
C GLN A 132 3.90 7.27 -6.26
N SER A 133 3.70 7.05 -7.54
CA SER A 133 2.92 7.98 -8.38
C SER A 133 1.47 8.12 -7.89
N VAL A 134 0.84 7.02 -7.53
CA VAL A 134 -0.52 7.03 -6.98
C VAL A 134 -0.54 7.77 -5.64
N ARG A 135 0.43 7.51 -4.78
CA ARG A 135 0.53 8.18 -3.48
C ARG A 135 0.68 9.68 -3.63
N VAL A 136 1.55 10.13 -4.54
CA VAL A 136 1.76 11.56 -4.81
C VAL A 136 0.47 12.21 -5.32
N LEU A 137 -0.24 11.54 -6.24
CA LEU A 137 -1.51 12.03 -6.77
C LEU A 137 -2.54 12.25 -5.65
N LEU A 138 -2.69 11.27 -4.77
CA LEU A 138 -3.67 11.34 -3.69
C LEU A 138 -3.27 12.35 -2.62
N ASP A 139 -1.99 12.47 -2.31
CA ASP A 139 -1.51 13.47 -1.36
C ASP A 139 -1.74 14.89 -1.87
N ALA A 140 -1.56 15.13 -3.16
CA ALA A 140 -1.85 16.42 -3.77
C ALA A 140 -3.33 16.78 -3.61
N ARG A 141 -4.23 15.82 -3.82
CA ARG A 141 -5.67 16.03 -3.63
C ARG A 141 -6.03 16.31 -2.18
N ARG A 142 -5.41 15.60 -1.24
CA ARG A 142 -5.63 15.80 0.20
C ARG A 142 -5.11 17.15 0.67
N GLY A 143 -3.94 17.54 0.18
CA GLY A 143 -3.25 18.74 0.63
C GLY A 143 -3.81 20.05 0.07
N GLY A 144 -4.69 19.97 -0.91
CA GLY A 144 -5.22 21.17 -1.57
C GLY A 144 -4.17 21.93 -2.37
N ILE A 145 -3.23 21.22 -2.90
CA ILE A 145 -2.13 21.79 -3.70
C ILE A 145 -2.51 21.79 -5.17
#